data_ca0cf1184b3795bad0539606d1cf458e
#
_entry.id   ca0cf1184b3795bad0539606d1cf458e
#
_cell.length_a   1.000
_cell.length_b   1.000
_cell.length_c   1.000
_cell.angle_alpha   90.00
_cell.angle_beta   90.00
_cell.angle_gamma   90.00
#
_symmetry.space_group_name_H-M   'P 1'
#
loop_
_entity.id
_entity.type
_entity.pdbx_description
1 polymer ?
#
loop_
_entity_poly.entity_id
_entity_poly.type
_entity_poly.pdbx_seq_one_letter_code
_entity_poly.pdbx_strand_id
1 'polypeptide(L)'
;MVEEAAARKAPAELFIRRFARIYTPVVTGLAVLIVALPGLWSLLHGGFAYSFDEWLSRALVFLVASCPCALVISIPLGYFSGIGVASKAGVLFKGGSYLDAIARVNTVVFDKTGTLTEGLFEVREVHVAPGVNSGELLGWVASAERTSIHPVARAVVQYAEREGVALLASEGAVEIAGHGIRAEFDGKQLLVGNTRLMARFGVEYPSEVDAIPETIVVCALDGRYAGYLVIADKPKEDAARAVAELKSLGIEDIRILSLIHISEPTR
;
A
#
# COMPACT_ATOMS: atom_id res chain seq x y z
N MET A 1 -1.58 -16.27 11.78
CA MET A 1 -1.30 -14.82 11.56
C MET A 1 -0.76 -14.09 12.80
N VAL A 2 -1.34 -14.22 14.01
CA VAL A 2 -0.76 -13.58 15.21
C VAL A 2 0.53 -14.27 15.67
N GLU A 3 0.62 -15.57 15.51
CA GLU A 3 1.79 -16.39 15.86
C GLU A 3 3.00 -16.18 14.92
N GLU A 4 2.76 -15.95 13.64
CA GLU A 4 3.80 -15.60 12.66
C GLU A 4 4.35 -14.17 12.84
N ALA A 5 3.54 -13.23 13.30
CA ALA A 5 3.98 -11.88 13.62
C ALA A 5 4.89 -11.83 14.85
N ALA A 6 4.67 -12.73 15.83
CA ALA A 6 5.53 -12.88 17.00
C ALA A 6 6.88 -13.55 16.68
N ALA A 7 6.99 -14.29 15.57
CA ALA A 7 8.20 -15.02 15.19
C ALA A 7 9.26 -14.13 14.50
N ARG A 8 8.94 -12.97 13.99
CA ARG A 8 9.87 -12.05 13.29
C ARG A 8 10.46 -11.02 14.26
N LYS A 9 11.42 -11.50 15.08
CA LYS A 9 12.16 -10.65 16.02
C LYS A 9 12.99 -9.61 15.28
N ALA A 10 13.01 -8.39 15.82
CA ALA A 10 13.84 -7.31 15.27
C ALA A 10 15.32 -7.70 15.27
N PRO A 11 16.13 -7.30 14.27
CA PRO A 11 17.58 -7.57 14.23
C PRO A 11 18.31 -7.15 15.49
N ALA A 12 17.90 -6.06 16.13
CA ALA A 12 18.45 -5.59 17.39
C ALA A 12 18.17 -6.55 18.56
N GLU A 13 17.01 -7.21 18.59
CA GLU A 13 16.70 -8.23 19.61
C GLU A 13 17.58 -9.49 19.44
N LEU A 14 17.87 -9.85 18.19
CA LEU A 14 18.81 -10.93 17.89
C LEU A 14 20.25 -10.55 18.28
N PHE A 15 20.63 -9.29 18.09
CA PHE A 15 21.93 -8.77 18.54
C PHE A 15 22.07 -8.86 20.05
N ILE A 16 21.08 -8.42 20.83
CA ILE A 16 21.10 -8.52 22.30
C ILE A 16 21.29 -9.97 22.74
N ARG A 17 20.55 -10.93 22.14
CA ARG A 17 20.70 -12.36 22.44
C ARG A 17 22.11 -12.89 22.16
N ARG A 18 22.68 -12.50 21.01
CA ARG A 18 24.03 -12.92 20.64
C ARG A 18 25.06 -12.32 21.59
N PHE A 19 24.91 -11.04 21.89
CA PHE A 19 25.75 -10.33 22.85
C PHE A 19 25.68 -10.98 24.24
N ALA A 20 24.50 -11.20 24.79
CA ALA A 20 24.30 -11.81 26.10
C ALA A 20 24.90 -13.24 26.19
N ARG A 21 24.82 -14.02 25.12
CA ARG A 21 25.38 -15.38 25.06
C ARG A 21 26.89 -15.41 25.26
N ILE A 22 27.62 -14.38 24.82
CA ILE A 22 29.06 -14.26 24.96
C ILE A 22 29.42 -13.50 26.24
N TYR A 23 28.75 -12.39 26.46
CA TYR A 23 29.01 -11.47 27.56
C TYR A 23 28.83 -12.13 28.94
N THR A 24 27.72 -12.83 29.15
CA THR A 24 27.38 -13.45 30.42
C THR A 24 28.45 -14.46 30.90
N PRO A 25 28.86 -15.46 30.09
CA PRO A 25 29.88 -16.39 30.53
C PRO A 25 31.27 -15.74 30.75
N VAL A 26 31.59 -14.70 29.95
CA VAL A 26 32.86 -13.97 30.12
C VAL A 26 32.89 -13.22 31.45
N VAL A 27 31.84 -12.45 31.75
CA VAL A 27 31.78 -11.69 33.00
C VAL A 27 31.70 -12.61 34.23
N THR A 28 30.94 -13.71 34.12
CA THR A 28 30.87 -14.71 35.17
C THR A 28 32.23 -15.39 35.38
N GLY A 29 32.93 -15.74 34.31
CA GLY A 29 34.27 -16.30 34.39
C GLY A 29 35.28 -15.33 35.04
N LEU A 30 35.22 -14.04 34.72
CA LEU A 30 36.03 -13.00 35.36
C LEU A 30 35.73 -12.88 36.86
N ALA A 31 34.43 -12.92 37.21
CA ALA A 31 34.04 -12.87 38.63
C ALA A 31 34.56 -14.07 39.43
N VAL A 32 34.54 -15.27 38.83
CA VAL A 32 35.16 -16.46 39.44
C VAL A 32 36.66 -16.30 39.57
N LEU A 33 37.35 -15.75 38.57
CA LEU A 33 38.77 -15.47 38.65
C LEU A 33 39.12 -14.46 39.73
N ILE A 34 38.30 -13.43 39.96
CA ILE A 34 38.50 -12.45 41.07
C ILE A 34 38.52 -13.15 42.42
N VAL A 35 37.74 -14.19 42.62
CA VAL A 35 37.74 -14.97 43.86
C VAL A 35 38.86 -16.01 43.90
N ALA A 36 39.05 -16.74 42.80
CA ALA A 36 39.92 -17.89 42.74
C ALA A 36 41.43 -17.53 42.71
N LEU A 37 41.82 -16.50 41.94
CA LEU A 37 43.23 -16.14 41.78
C LEU A 37 43.89 -15.70 43.08
N PRO A 38 43.30 -14.80 43.91
CA PRO A 38 43.87 -14.42 45.18
C PRO A 38 43.91 -15.59 46.19
N GLY A 39 42.89 -16.47 46.15
CA GLY A 39 42.87 -17.69 46.96
C GLY A 39 44.02 -18.64 46.60
N LEU A 40 44.23 -18.90 45.31
CA LEU A 40 45.29 -19.73 44.81
C LEU A 40 46.64 -19.11 45.10
N TRP A 41 46.83 -17.81 44.96
CA TRP A 41 48.05 -17.07 45.29
C TRP A 41 48.42 -17.19 46.78
N SER A 42 47.41 -17.07 47.66
CA SER A 42 47.57 -17.23 49.11
C SER A 42 48.06 -18.62 49.47
N LEU A 43 47.54 -19.65 48.78
CA LEU A 43 47.97 -21.05 48.99
C LEU A 43 49.43 -21.30 48.56
N LEU A 44 49.85 -20.64 47.48
CA LEU A 44 51.18 -20.86 46.90
C LEU A 44 52.30 -20.05 47.59
N HIS A 45 52.03 -18.86 48.12
CA HIS A 45 53.03 -17.90 48.58
C HIS A 45 52.97 -17.57 50.08
N GLY A 46 52.00 -18.09 50.84
CA GLY A 46 51.97 -18.10 52.32
C GLY A 46 51.96 -16.75 53.05
N GLY A 47 52.02 -15.62 52.36
CA GLY A 47 52.16 -14.29 52.97
C GLY A 47 50.93 -13.33 52.82
N PHE A 48 49.88 -13.78 52.12
CA PHE A 48 48.73 -12.98 51.87
C PHE A 48 47.49 -13.48 52.62
N ALA A 49 46.93 -12.61 53.46
CA ALA A 49 45.73 -12.97 54.23
C ALA A 49 44.48 -12.94 53.26
N TYR A 50 44.10 -14.13 52.80
CA TYR A 50 42.92 -14.29 51.97
C TYR A 50 41.64 -14.37 52.80
N SER A 51 40.70 -13.49 52.56
CA SER A 51 39.35 -13.53 53.14
C SER A 51 38.37 -13.86 52.01
N PHE A 52 37.76 -15.02 52.06
CA PHE A 52 36.75 -15.46 51.05
C PHE A 52 35.59 -14.50 50.96
N ASP A 53 35.03 -14.03 52.07
CA ASP A 53 33.89 -13.14 52.12
C ASP A 53 34.18 -11.78 51.46
N GLU A 54 35.39 -11.26 51.66
CA GLU A 54 35.78 -9.99 51.03
C GLU A 54 35.93 -10.13 49.53
N TRP A 55 36.63 -11.17 49.04
CA TRP A 55 36.79 -11.39 47.60
C TRP A 55 35.48 -11.80 46.90
N LEU A 56 34.61 -12.55 47.59
CA LEU A 56 33.27 -12.84 47.10
C LEU A 56 32.44 -11.58 46.97
N SER A 57 32.47 -10.69 47.99
CA SER A 57 31.77 -9.39 47.93
C SER A 57 32.27 -8.54 46.77
N ARG A 58 33.58 -8.47 46.53
CA ARG A 58 34.17 -7.76 45.36
C ARG A 58 33.71 -8.33 44.02
N ALA A 59 33.67 -9.67 43.91
CA ALA A 59 33.18 -10.33 42.71
C ALA A 59 31.67 -10.06 42.46
N LEU A 60 30.86 -10.04 43.51
CA LEU A 60 29.45 -9.72 43.40
C LEU A 60 29.20 -8.26 42.98
N VAL A 61 29.97 -7.32 43.57
CA VAL A 61 29.93 -5.90 43.16
C VAL A 61 30.36 -5.77 41.70
N PHE A 62 31.41 -6.48 41.27
CA PHE A 62 31.85 -6.51 39.87
C PHE A 62 30.72 -7.00 38.95
N LEU A 63 30.04 -8.11 39.28
CA LEU A 63 28.90 -8.64 38.49
C LEU A 63 27.76 -7.63 38.34
N VAL A 64 27.40 -6.98 39.44
CA VAL A 64 26.30 -5.95 39.42
C VAL A 64 26.72 -4.74 38.59
N ALA A 65 27.92 -4.22 38.79
CA ALA A 65 28.44 -3.06 38.07
C ALA A 65 28.65 -3.32 36.58
N SER A 66 28.97 -4.56 36.23
CA SER A 66 29.17 -5.00 34.85
C SER A 66 27.84 -5.33 34.10
N CYS A 67 26.66 -5.20 34.75
CA CYS A 67 25.39 -5.49 34.09
C CYS A 67 25.09 -4.48 32.97
N PRO A 68 24.88 -4.89 31.71
CA PRO A 68 24.49 -4.00 30.62
C PRO A 68 23.00 -3.69 30.64
N CYS A 69 22.43 -3.50 31.84
CA CYS A 69 20.95 -3.38 32.03
C CYS A 69 20.36 -2.23 31.23
N ALA A 70 21.07 -1.10 31.14
CA ALA A 70 20.63 0.04 30.34
C ALA A 70 20.49 -0.31 28.84
N LEU A 71 21.44 -1.07 28.28
CA LEU A 71 21.40 -1.51 26.88
C LEU A 71 20.22 -2.46 26.61
N VAL A 72 19.98 -3.40 27.53
CA VAL A 72 18.93 -4.42 27.39
C VAL A 72 17.53 -3.78 27.47
N ILE A 73 17.34 -2.72 28.24
CA ILE A 73 16.05 -2.02 28.41
C ILE A 73 15.85 -0.95 27.33
N SER A 74 16.90 -0.20 26.96
CA SER A 74 16.77 0.94 26.05
C SER A 74 16.34 0.55 24.64
N ILE A 75 16.78 -0.60 24.14
CA ILE A 75 16.46 -1.05 22.78
C ILE A 75 14.95 -1.38 22.64
N PRO A 76 14.36 -2.27 23.45
CA PRO A 76 12.91 -2.48 23.38
C PRO A 76 12.10 -1.21 23.61
N LEU A 77 12.51 -0.36 24.54
CA LEU A 77 11.83 0.90 24.82
C LEU A 77 11.87 1.83 23.60
N GLY A 78 12.98 1.89 22.87
CA GLY A 78 13.09 2.64 21.61
C GLY A 78 12.10 2.16 20.56
N TYR A 79 11.98 0.83 20.36
CA TYR A 79 11.00 0.26 19.44
C TYR A 79 9.55 0.55 19.87
N PHE A 80 9.22 0.37 21.14
CA PHE A 80 7.89 0.68 21.65
C PHE A 80 7.54 2.16 21.49
N SER A 81 8.50 3.05 21.75
CA SER A 81 8.32 4.49 21.55
C SER A 81 8.11 4.82 20.07
N GLY A 82 8.95 4.28 19.18
CA GLY A 82 8.83 4.49 17.73
C GLY A 82 7.51 3.99 17.16
N ILE A 83 7.09 2.77 17.53
CA ILE A 83 5.79 2.21 17.13
C ILE A 83 4.64 3.06 17.70
N GLY A 84 4.76 3.52 18.95
CA GLY A 84 3.75 4.37 19.58
C GLY A 84 3.58 5.72 18.89
N VAL A 85 4.67 6.37 18.48
CA VAL A 85 4.65 7.62 17.71
C VAL A 85 4.03 7.40 16.34
N ALA A 86 4.43 6.36 15.64
CA ALA A 86 3.87 6.01 14.33
C ALA A 86 2.35 5.72 14.41
N SER A 87 1.92 4.99 15.44
CA SER A 87 0.50 4.70 15.67
C SER A 87 -0.32 5.97 15.89
N LYS A 88 0.22 6.96 16.62
CA LYS A 88 -0.43 8.28 16.78
C LYS A 88 -0.56 9.05 15.47
N ALA A 89 0.36 8.80 14.52
CA ALA A 89 0.30 9.36 13.17
C ALA A 89 -0.57 8.51 12.21
N GLY A 90 -1.30 7.50 12.70
CA GLY A 90 -2.15 6.63 11.89
C GLY A 90 -1.40 5.48 11.18
N VAL A 91 -0.11 5.28 11.46
CA VAL A 91 0.71 4.21 10.86
C VAL A 91 0.85 3.04 11.82
N LEU A 92 0.33 1.88 11.44
CA LEU A 92 0.39 0.67 12.25
C LEU A 92 1.53 -0.24 11.82
N PHE A 93 2.58 -0.33 12.65
CA PHE A 93 3.65 -1.31 12.49
C PHE A 93 3.29 -2.64 13.15
N LYS A 94 3.42 -3.74 12.43
CA LYS A 94 3.15 -5.10 12.93
C LYS A 94 4.33 -5.71 13.69
N GLY A 95 5.31 -4.91 14.09
CA GLY A 95 6.48 -5.32 14.87
C GLY A 95 7.73 -4.50 14.57
N GLY A 96 8.76 -4.58 15.43
CA GLY A 96 9.99 -3.81 15.33
C GLY A 96 10.80 -4.08 14.05
N SER A 97 10.74 -5.32 13.51
CA SER A 97 11.41 -5.64 12.25
C SER A 97 10.93 -4.83 11.04
N TYR A 98 9.66 -4.42 11.05
CA TYR A 98 9.09 -3.58 10.00
C TYR A 98 9.53 -2.12 10.14
N LEU A 99 9.76 -1.65 11.37
CA LEU A 99 10.33 -0.34 11.62
C LEU A 99 11.76 -0.24 11.07
N ASP A 100 12.57 -1.29 11.25
CA ASP A 100 13.92 -1.37 10.67
C ASP A 100 13.89 -1.53 9.13
N ALA A 101 12.88 -2.23 8.61
CA ALA A 101 12.74 -2.44 7.17
C ALA A 101 12.40 -1.14 6.45
N ILE A 102 11.48 -0.33 7.00
CA ILE A 102 11.06 0.93 6.36
C ILE A 102 12.23 1.94 6.28
N ALA A 103 13.16 1.90 7.23
CA ALA A 103 14.36 2.75 7.21
C ALA A 103 15.34 2.43 6.05
N ARG A 104 15.15 1.30 5.35
CA ARG A 104 16.01 0.83 4.25
C ARG A 104 15.27 0.76 2.91
N VAL A 105 14.02 1.21 2.87
CA VAL A 105 13.23 1.21 1.64
C VAL A 105 13.82 2.23 0.67
N ASN A 106 14.11 1.79 -0.55
CA ASN A 106 14.55 2.63 -1.66
C ASN A 106 13.57 2.64 -2.83
N THR A 107 12.58 1.74 -2.80
CA THR A 107 11.56 1.61 -3.83
C THR A 107 10.18 1.58 -3.17
N VAL A 108 9.26 2.39 -3.68
CA VAL A 108 7.86 2.42 -3.24
C VAL A 108 6.97 2.12 -4.43
N VAL A 109 6.03 1.20 -4.22
CA VAL A 109 5.05 0.83 -5.24
C VAL A 109 3.66 1.18 -4.71
N PHE A 110 3.00 2.11 -5.38
CA PHE A 110 1.64 2.52 -5.04
C PHE A 110 0.61 1.76 -5.87
N ASP A 111 -0.44 1.31 -5.24
CA ASP A 111 -1.69 1.04 -5.94
C ASP A 111 -2.32 2.40 -6.35
N LYS A 112 -2.88 2.47 -7.56
CA LYS A 112 -3.47 3.70 -8.08
C LYS A 112 -4.77 4.02 -7.36
N THR A 113 -5.75 3.11 -7.46
CA THR A 113 -7.14 3.36 -7.10
C THR A 113 -7.37 3.29 -5.58
N GLY A 114 -7.92 4.34 -5.00
CA GLY A 114 -8.17 4.44 -3.56
C GLY A 114 -6.92 4.75 -2.72
N THR A 115 -5.70 4.69 -3.29
CA THR A 115 -4.44 5.03 -2.61
C THR A 115 -3.94 6.42 -3.02
N LEU A 116 -3.56 6.60 -4.28
CA LEU A 116 -3.18 7.91 -4.84
C LEU A 116 -4.38 8.70 -5.33
N THR A 117 -5.50 8.04 -5.53
CA THR A 117 -6.76 8.61 -5.97
C THR A 117 -7.83 8.42 -4.89
N GLU A 118 -8.92 9.17 -5.00
CA GLU A 118 -10.05 9.10 -4.08
C GLU A 118 -10.91 7.83 -4.27
N GLY A 119 -10.70 7.09 -5.38
CA GLY A 119 -11.59 6.01 -5.81
C GLY A 119 -12.92 6.54 -6.34
N LEU A 120 -12.98 7.84 -6.61
CA LEU A 120 -14.13 8.50 -7.20
C LEU A 120 -13.87 8.72 -8.68
N PHE A 121 -14.64 8.06 -9.49
CA PHE A 121 -14.59 8.25 -10.94
C PHE A 121 -15.31 9.53 -11.34
N GLU A 122 -14.72 10.29 -12.25
CA GLU A 122 -15.32 11.48 -12.85
C GLU A 122 -15.18 11.43 -14.37
N VAL A 123 -16.19 11.94 -15.08
CA VAL A 123 -16.09 12.17 -16.53
C VAL A 123 -15.16 13.35 -16.74
N ARG A 124 -14.04 13.12 -17.42
CA ARG A 124 -13.03 14.13 -17.69
C ARG A 124 -13.24 14.81 -19.04
N GLU A 125 -13.57 14.01 -20.05
CA GLU A 125 -13.74 14.47 -21.42
C GLU A 125 -14.89 13.73 -22.09
N VAL A 126 -15.59 14.42 -22.98
CA VAL A 126 -16.66 13.89 -23.83
C VAL A 126 -16.29 14.13 -25.28
N HIS A 127 -16.04 13.07 -26.02
CA HIS A 127 -15.68 13.12 -27.42
C HIS A 127 -16.84 12.62 -28.28
N VAL A 128 -17.29 13.42 -29.21
CA VAL A 128 -18.43 13.09 -30.06
C VAL A 128 -18.02 12.80 -31.51
N ALA A 129 -18.70 11.87 -32.13
CA ALA A 129 -18.58 11.63 -33.57
C ALA A 129 -19.16 12.78 -34.39
N PRO A 130 -18.72 12.99 -35.65
CA PRO A 130 -19.28 14.00 -36.51
C PRO A 130 -20.81 13.84 -36.66
N GLY A 131 -21.54 14.93 -36.41
CA GLY A 131 -23.01 14.95 -36.50
C GLY A 131 -23.76 14.54 -35.23
N VAL A 132 -23.07 14.23 -34.15
CA VAL A 132 -23.66 13.93 -32.82
C VAL A 132 -23.46 15.13 -31.90
N ASN A 133 -24.50 15.48 -31.14
CA ASN A 133 -24.41 16.52 -30.10
C ASN A 133 -23.88 15.93 -28.79
N SER A 134 -23.03 16.70 -28.09
CA SER A 134 -22.42 16.26 -26.81
C SER A 134 -23.50 15.97 -25.74
N GLY A 135 -24.52 16.80 -25.63
CA GLY A 135 -25.62 16.58 -24.69
C GLY A 135 -26.45 15.33 -25.03
N GLU A 136 -26.67 15.04 -26.32
CA GLU A 136 -27.36 13.83 -26.75
C GLU A 136 -26.54 12.57 -26.41
N LEU A 137 -25.25 12.56 -26.74
CA LEU A 137 -24.34 11.45 -26.39
C LEU A 137 -24.34 11.18 -24.88
N LEU A 138 -24.18 12.25 -24.09
CA LEU A 138 -24.19 12.16 -22.65
C LEU A 138 -25.51 11.64 -22.09
N GLY A 139 -26.63 12.12 -22.68
CA GLY A 139 -27.98 11.67 -22.34
C GLY A 139 -28.18 10.18 -22.61
N TRP A 140 -27.74 9.68 -23.76
CA TRP A 140 -27.80 8.24 -24.10
C TRP A 140 -26.97 7.38 -23.14
N VAL A 141 -25.71 7.77 -22.91
CA VAL A 141 -24.79 7.00 -22.02
C VAL A 141 -25.34 7.00 -20.59
N ALA A 142 -25.72 8.17 -20.06
CA ALA A 142 -26.22 8.27 -18.69
C ALA A 142 -27.56 7.52 -18.51
N SER A 143 -28.41 7.53 -19.51
CA SER A 143 -29.70 6.80 -19.47
C SER A 143 -29.50 5.29 -19.46
N ALA A 144 -28.54 4.76 -20.24
CA ALA A 144 -28.19 3.34 -20.24
C ALA A 144 -27.58 2.92 -18.90
N GLU A 145 -26.69 3.74 -18.35
CA GLU A 145 -25.95 3.46 -17.11
C GLU A 145 -26.78 3.67 -15.82
N ARG A 146 -27.95 4.26 -15.92
CA ARG A 146 -28.78 4.63 -14.76
C ARG A 146 -29.11 3.48 -13.82
N THR A 147 -29.25 2.27 -14.33
CA THR A 147 -29.56 1.07 -13.55
C THR A 147 -28.33 0.30 -13.07
N SER A 148 -27.16 0.64 -13.57
CA SER A 148 -25.90 -0.01 -13.21
C SER A 148 -25.40 0.47 -11.85
N ILE A 149 -24.90 -0.47 -11.04
CA ILE A 149 -24.28 -0.18 -9.74
C ILE A 149 -22.78 0.10 -9.86
N HIS A 150 -22.23 0.02 -11.06
CA HIS A 150 -20.80 0.20 -11.31
C HIS A 150 -20.36 1.64 -10.98
N PRO A 151 -19.17 1.85 -10.34
CA PRO A 151 -18.70 3.20 -10.00
C PRO A 151 -18.59 4.15 -11.19
N VAL A 152 -18.20 3.65 -12.37
CA VAL A 152 -18.15 4.40 -13.63
C VAL A 152 -19.53 4.89 -14.04
N ALA A 153 -20.54 4.03 -13.94
CA ALA A 153 -21.92 4.37 -14.25
C ALA A 153 -22.43 5.54 -13.41
N ARG A 154 -22.16 5.48 -12.10
CA ARG A 154 -22.52 6.58 -11.18
C ARG A 154 -21.84 7.89 -11.56
N ALA A 155 -20.57 7.85 -11.94
CA ALA A 155 -19.84 9.04 -12.38
C ALA A 155 -20.46 9.68 -13.62
N VAL A 156 -20.87 8.87 -14.59
CA VAL A 156 -21.53 9.35 -15.82
C VAL A 156 -22.89 9.98 -15.52
N VAL A 157 -23.71 9.31 -14.71
CA VAL A 157 -25.04 9.83 -14.32
C VAL A 157 -24.90 11.15 -13.56
N GLN A 158 -24.01 11.24 -12.57
CA GLN A 158 -23.78 12.47 -11.83
C GLN A 158 -23.24 13.61 -12.70
N TYR A 159 -22.41 13.29 -13.68
CA TYR A 159 -21.91 14.28 -14.63
C TYR A 159 -23.04 14.81 -15.51
N ALA A 160 -23.90 13.93 -16.04
CA ALA A 160 -25.07 14.32 -16.84
C ALA A 160 -26.05 15.20 -16.05
N GLU A 161 -26.29 14.88 -14.76
CA GLU A 161 -27.11 15.70 -13.88
C GLU A 161 -26.53 17.11 -13.66
N ARG A 162 -25.19 17.20 -13.47
CA ARG A 162 -24.49 18.50 -13.32
C ARG A 162 -24.57 19.35 -14.58
N GLU A 163 -24.46 18.73 -15.74
CA GLU A 163 -24.59 19.40 -17.05
C GLU A 163 -26.05 19.73 -17.40
N GLY A 164 -27.02 19.34 -16.57
CA GLY A 164 -28.43 19.59 -16.80
C GLY A 164 -29.03 18.79 -17.98
N VAL A 165 -28.37 17.65 -18.32
CA VAL A 165 -28.84 16.79 -19.41
C VAL A 165 -29.99 15.92 -18.92
N ALA A 166 -31.12 15.95 -19.63
CA ALA A 166 -32.27 15.13 -19.29
C ALA A 166 -31.96 13.64 -19.53
N LEU A 167 -32.19 12.82 -18.51
CA LEU A 167 -32.14 11.37 -18.65
C LEU A 167 -33.40 10.88 -19.34
N LEU A 168 -33.20 10.09 -20.36
CA LEU A 168 -34.27 9.56 -21.22
C LEU A 168 -34.70 8.16 -20.74
N ALA A 169 -35.91 7.76 -21.00
CA ALA A 169 -36.33 6.40 -20.68
C ALA A 169 -35.66 5.41 -21.65
N SER A 170 -34.80 4.54 -21.15
CA SER A 170 -34.28 3.40 -21.92
C SER A 170 -35.08 2.15 -21.59
N GLU A 171 -35.50 1.42 -22.64
CA GLU A 171 -36.19 0.16 -22.50
C GLU A 171 -35.24 -1.02 -22.74
N GLY A 172 -35.50 -2.15 -22.09
CA GLY A 172 -34.79 -3.40 -22.35
C GLY A 172 -33.29 -3.36 -22.10
N ALA A 173 -32.79 -2.56 -21.14
CA ALA A 173 -31.37 -2.50 -20.80
C ALA A 173 -30.89 -3.86 -20.29
N VAL A 174 -29.90 -4.46 -20.98
CA VAL A 174 -29.28 -5.73 -20.63
C VAL A 174 -27.79 -5.50 -20.45
N GLU A 175 -27.28 -5.79 -19.26
CA GLU A 175 -25.86 -5.75 -18.97
C GLU A 175 -25.16 -6.99 -19.57
N ILE A 176 -24.10 -6.76 -20.32
CA ILE A 176 -23.23 -7.80 -20.90
C ILE A 176 -21.95 -7.81 -20.08
N ALA A 177 -21.82 -8.83 -19.22
CA ALA A 177 -20.72 -8.92 -18.28
C ALA A 177 -19.34 -8.70 -18.93
N GLY A 178 -18.57 -7.77 -18.36
CA GLY A 178 -17.22 -7.41 -18.83
C GLY A 178 -17.16 -6.62 -20.15
N HIS A 179 -18.32 -6.22 -20.71
CA HIS A 179 -18.40 -5.50 -21.99
C HIS A 179 -19.12 -4.15 -21.87
N GLY A 180 -20.27 -4.12 -21.19
CA GLY A 180 -21.10 -2.92 -21.06
C GLY A 180 -22.58 -3.23 -21.14
N ILE A 181 -23.37 -2.29 -21.61
CA ILE A 181 -24.83 -2.33 -21.64
C ILE A 181 -25.33 -2.25 -23.09
N ARG A 182 -26.31 -3.08 -23.42
CA ARG A 182 -27.15 -2.95 -24.61
C ARG A 182 -28.52 -2.52 -24.15
N ALA A 183 -29.03 -1.46 -24.70
CA ALA A 183 -30.36 -0.96 -24.43
C ALA A 183 -31.10 -0.63 -25.75
N GLU A 184 -32.39 -0.39 -25.68
CA GLU A 184 -33.14 0.16 -26.78
C GLU A 184 -33.58 1.58 -26.42
N PHE A 185 -33.41 2.48 -27.36
CA PHE A 185 -33.71 3.89 -27.21
C PHE A 185 -34.43 4.39 -28.44
N ASP A 186 -35.67 4.81 -28.26
CA ASP A 186 -36.55 5.33 -29.37
C ASP A 186 -36.57 4.36 -30.58
N GLY A 187 -36.70 3.05 -30.30
CA GLY A 187 -36.70 2.00 -31.32
C GLY A 187 -35.33 1.71 -31.97
N LYS A 188 -34.27 2.33 -31.48
CA LYS A 188 -32.88 2.14 -31.96
C LYS A 188 -32.06 1.39 -30.94
N GLN A 189 -31.13 0.55 -31.41
CA GLN A 189 -30.20 -0.15 -30.53
C GLN A 189 -29.11 0.80 -30.02
N LEU A 190 -29.01 0.92 -28.71
CA LEU A 190 -27.98 1.66 -27.99
C LEU A 190 -26.98 0.68 -27.39
N LEU A 191 -25.70 0.90 -27.68
CA LEU A 191 -24.57 0.16 -27.08
C LEU A 191 -23.70 1.14 -26.28
N VAL A 192 -23.48 0.84 -25.01
CA VAL A 192 -22.66 1.64 -24.11
C VAL A 192 -21.70 0.72 -23.38
N GLY A 193 -20.37 0.89 -23.54
CA GLY A 193 -19.40 0.03 -22.89
C GLY A 193 -17.99 0.20 -23.43
N ASN A 194 -17.18 -0.85 -23.33
CA ASN A 194 -15.80 -0.84 -23.82
C ASN A 194 -15.71 -1.17 -25.33
N THR A 195 -14.51 -1.06 -25.90
CA THR A 195 -14.23 -1.36 -27.32
C THR A 195 -14.54 -2.81 -27.69
N ARG A 196 -14.46 -3.76 -26.72
CA ARG A 196 -14.85 -5.16 -26.94
C ARG A 196 -16.34 -5.31 -27.24
N LEU A 197 -17.19 -4.46 -26.62
CA LEU A 197 -18.62 -4.44 -26.93
C LEU A 197 -18.82 -4.00 -28.36
N MET A 198 -18.14 -2.96 -28.81
CA MET A 198 -18.22 -2.45 -30.19
C MET A 198 -17.82 -3.52 -31.19
N ALA A 199 -16.67 -4.18 -30.97
CA ALA A 199 -16.19 -5.28 -31.82
C ALA A 199 -17.18 -6.45 -31.88
N ARG A 200 -17.80 -6.83 -30.75
CA ARG A 200 -18.80 -7.91 -30.67
C ARG A 200 -20.04 -7.65 -31.53
N PHE A 201 -20.44 -6.39 -31.65
CA PHE A 201 -21.61 -5.99 -32.45
C PHE A 201 -21.24 -5.43 -33.83
N GLY A 202 -19.98 -5.52 -34.24
CA GLY A 202 -19.52 -5.09 -35.55
C GLY A 202 -19.56 -3.58 -35.78
N VAL A 203 -19.47 -2.79 -34.73
CA VAL A 203 -19.42 -1.34 -34.80
C VAL A 203 -18.00 -0.89 -35.09
N GLU A 204 -17.81 -0.18 -36.20
CA GLU A 204 -16.54 0.45 -36.55
C GLU A 204 -16.35 1.74 -35.75
N TYR A 205 -15.17 1.94 -35.17
CA TYR A 205 -14.77 3.13 -34.42
C TYR A 205 -13.31 3.51 -34.72
N PRO A 206 -12.89 4.74 -34.47
CA PRO A 206 -11.51 5.18 -34.72
C PRO A 206 -10.52 4.38 -33.88
N SER A 207 -9.45 3.87 -34.52
CA SER A 207 -8.41 3.07 -33.85
C SER A 207 -7.66 3.81 -32.73
N GLU A 208 -7.69 5.14 -32.74
CA GLU A 208 -7.13 6.00 -31.68
C GLU A 208 -7.78 5.75 -30.33
N VAL A 209 -9.03 5.30 -30.30
CA VAL A 209 -9.79 4.98 -29.08
C VAL A 209 -9.14 3.85 -28.29
N ASP A 210 -8.53 2.86 -28.96
CA ASP A 210 -7.84 1.75 -28.32
C ASP A 210 -6.48 2.14 -27.69
N ALA A 211 -5.93 3.29 -28.10
CA ALA A 211 -4.67 3.80 -27.59
C ALA A 211 -4.82 4.65 -26.32
N ILE A 212 -6.06 4.93 -25.89
CA ILE A 212 -6.33 5.74 -24.71
C ILE A 212 -6.05 4.93 -23.45
N PRO A 213 -5.12 5.37 -22.58
CA PRO A 213 -4.73 4.61 -21.40
C PRO A 213 -5.74 4.71 -20.23
N GLU A 214 -6.67 5.66 -20.28
CA GLU A 214 -7.71 5.87 -19.30
C GLU A 214 -8.89 4.91 -19.53
N THR A 215 -9.76 4.80 -18.53
CA THR A 215 -11.03 4.10 -18.70
C THR A 215 -11.94 4.88 -19.64
N ILE A 216 -12.39 4.25 -20.70
CA ILE A 216 -13.31 4.85 -21.65
C ILE A 216 -14.66 4.14 -21.66
N VAL A 217 -15.70 4.90 -21.91
CA VAL A 217 -17.05 4.40 -22.19
C VAL A 217 -17.41 4.81 -23.61
N VAL A 218 -17.45 3.84 -24.51
CA VAL A 218 -17.78 4.05 -25.93
C VAL A 218 -19.28 3.89 -26.14
N CYS A 219 -19.86 4.73 -26.96
CA CYS A 219 -21.27 4.71 -27.30
C CYS A 219 -21.48 4.50 -28.80
N ALA A 220 -22.44 3.67 -29.13
CA ALA A 220 -22.94 3.52 -30.50
C ALA A 220 -24.47 3.46 -30.52
N LEU A 221 -25.07 4.09 -31.52
CA LEU A 221 -26.49 4.09 -31.74
C LEU A 221 -26.81 3.52 -33.12
N ASP A 222 -27.69 2.52 -33.16
CA ASP A 222 -28.11 1.83 -34.37
C ASP A 222 -26.95 1.35 -35.27
N GLY A 223 -25.93 0.73 -34.61
CA GLY A 223 -24.75 0.21 -35.26
C GLY A 223 -23.72 1.25 -35.71
N ARG A 224 -23.95 2.53 -35.41
CA ARG A 224 -23.01 3.62 -35.75
C ARG A 224 -22.33 4.15 -34.50
N TYR A 225 -21.04 4.32 -34.58
CA TYR A 225 -20.24 4.96 -33.53
C TYR A 225 -20.73 6.41 -33.28
N ALA A 226 -21.04 6.73 -32.03
CA ALA A 226 -21.56 8.03 -31.62
C ALA A 226 -20.53 8.87 -30.85
N GLY A 227 -19.53 8.22 -30.22
CA GLY A 227 -18.51 8.91 -29.44
C GLY A 227 -18.05 8.08 -28.23
N TYR A 228 -17.27 8.72 -27.37
CA TYR A 228 -16.81 8.11 -26.10
C TYR A 228 -16.65 9.14 -24.99
N LEU A 229 -16.70 8.68 -23.77
CA LEU A 229 -16.39 9.43 -22.57
C LEU A 229 -15.09 8.91 -21.98
N VAL A 230 -14.22 9.81 -21.57
CA VAL A 230 -13.01 9.48 -20.79
C VAL A 230 -13.34 9.61 -19.30
N ILE A 231 -13.14 8.53 -18.59
CA ILE A 231 -13.39 8.44 -17.15
C ILE A 231 -12.04 8.39 -16.43
N ALA A 232 -11.79 9.33 -15.56
CA ALA A 232 -10.60 9.37 -14.74
C ALA A 232 -10.96 9.23 -13.26
N ASP A 233 -10.07 8.57 -12.52
CA ASP A 233 -10.14 8.53 -11.08
C ASP A 233 -9.48 9.79 -10.52
N LYS A 234 -10.17 10.51 -9.66
CA LYS A 234 -9.72 11.80 -9.13
C LYS A 234 -8.50 11.62 -8.22
N PRO A 235 -7.34 12.22 -8.53
CA PRO A 235 -6.19 12.19 -7.65
C PRO A 235 -6.50 12.87 -6.31
N LYS A 236 -5.97 12.33 -5.20
CA LYS A 236 -6.01 13.00 -3.90
C LYS A 236 -5.16 14.27 -3.95
N GLU A 237 -5.61 15.32 -3.25
CA GLU A 237 -4.92 16.62 -3.23
C GLU A 237 -3.48 16.54 -2.70
N ASP A 238 -3.22 15.59 -1.80
CA ASP A 238 -1.91 15.37 -1.18
C ASP A 238 -1.03 14.35 -1.92
N ALA A 239 -1.52 13.67 -2.95
CA ALA A 239 -0.78 12.62 -3.65
C ALA A 239 0.54 13.13 -4.26
N ALA A 240 0.51 14.29 -4.93
CA ALA A 240 1.70 14.88 -5.52
C ALA A 240 2.72 15.29 -4.46
N ARG A 241 2.26 15.84 -3.33
CA ARG A 241 3.10 16.21 -2.19
C ARG A 241 3.74 14.98 -1.56
N ALA A 242 2.97 13.92 -1.32
CA ALA A 242 3.48 12.68 -0.75
C ALA A 242 4.60 12.06 -1.62
N VAL A 243 4.44 12.06 -2.93
CA VAL A 243 5.48 11.59 -3.86
C VAL A 243 6.73 12.47 -3.81
N ALA A 244 6.58 13.80 -3.74
CA ALA A 244 7.70 14.73 -3.63
C ALA A 244 8.45 14.56 -2.31
N GLU A 245 7.74 14.40 -1.19
CA GLU A 245 8.32 14.16 0.13
C GLU A 245 9.10 12.84 0.18
N LEU A 246 8.56 11.74 -0.39
CA LEU A 246 9.28 10.46 -0.49
C LEU A 246 10.59 10.57 -1.27
N LYS A 247 10.59 11.30 -2.39
CA LYS A 247 11.81 11.58 -3.16
C LYS A 247 12.83 12.38 -2.34
N SER A 248 12.38 13.36 -1.56
CA SER A 248 13.25 14.16 -0.69
C SER A 248 13.88 13.33 0.45
N LEU A 249 13.22 12.25 0.87
CA LEU A 249 13.71 11.29 1.87
C LEU A 249 14.68 10.25 1.28
N GLY A 250 14.99 10.31 -0.03
CA GLY A 250 15.95 9.43 -0.68
C GLY A 250 15.35 8.18 -1.31
N ILE A 251 14.04 8.14 -1.53
CA ILE A 251 13.41 7.08 -2.32
C ILE A 251 13.75 7.28 -3.79
N GLU A 252 14.50 6.33 -4.35
CA GLU A 252 15.03 6.43 -5.72
C GLU A 252 14.01 6.02 -6.78
N ASP A 253 13.17 5.01 -6.49
CA ASP A 253 12.22 4.44 -7.44
C ASP A 253 10.79 4.48 -6.88
N ILE A 254 9.89 5.15 -7.59
CA ILE A 254 8.47 5.22 -7.24
C ILE A 254 7.66 4.71 -8.44
N ARG A 255 6.92 3.63 -8.23
CA ARG A 255 6.10 2.98 -9.25
C ARG A 255 4.63 3.03 -8.88
N ILE A 256 3.78 3.10 -9.90
CA ILE A 256 2.34 3.02 -9.75
C ILE A 256 1.87 1.75 -10.44
N LEU A 257 1.16 0.90 -9.71
CA LEU A 257 0.49 -0.27 -10.26
C LEU A 257 -0.95 0.09 -10.58
N SER A 258 -1.39 -0.24 -11.79
CA SER A 258 -2.79 -0.23 -12.17
C SER A 258 -3.26 -1.66 -12.39
N LEU A 259 -4.34 -2.07 -11.71
CA LEU A 259 -4.92 -3.41 -11.81
C LEU A 259 -5.42 -3.77 -13.23
N ILE A 260 -5.51 -2.79 -14.14
CA ILE A 260 -5.95 -3.01 -15.52
C ILE A 260 -4.96 -3.87 -16.33
N HIS A 261 -3.73 -4.05 -15.85
CA HIS A 261 -2.68 -4.84 -16.53
C HIS A 261 -2.35 -6.20 -15.89
N ILE A 262 -3.12 -6.65 -14.89
CA ILE A 262 -3.02 -8.03 -14.40
C ILE A 262 -3.98 -8.90 -15.23
N SER A 263 -3.74 -9.00 -16.53
CA SER A 263 -4.26 -10.06 -17.36
C SER A 263 -3.19 -11.15 -17.45
N GLU A 264 -3.45 -12.25 -16.74
CA GLU A 264 -2.87 -13.58 -16.78
C GLU A 264 -1.39 -13.77 -16.41
N PRO A 265 -1.12 -14.69 -15.48
CA PRO A 265 0.22 -15.26 -15.35
C PRO A 265 0.46 -16.13 -16.60
N THR A 266 1.37 -15.71 -17.45
CA THR A 266 1.99 -16.61 -18.43
C THR A 266 2.54 -17.82 -17.68
N ARG A 267 1.99 -19.00 -18.00
CA ARG A 267 2.50 -20.30 -17.61
C ARG A 267 3.92 -20.50 -18.10
#